data_4d0e5ea03021678b9d1938dc0645d5d2
#
_entry.id   4d0e5ea03021678b9d1938dc0645d5d2
#
_cell.length_a   1.000
_cell.length_b   1.000
_cell.length_c   1.000
_cell.angle_alpha   90.00
_cell.angle_beta   90.00
_cell.angle_gamma   90.00
#
_symmetry.space_group_name_H-M   'P 1'
#
loop_
_entity.id
_entity.type
_entity.pdbx_description
1 polymer ?
#
loop_
_entity_poly.entity_id
_entity_poly.type
_entity_poly.pdbx_seq_one_letter_code
_entity_poly.pdbx_strand_id
1 'polypeptide(L)'
;MKNKILDFIEENWPKTIVKDSEELPYPYTSPNTNMFSNFYYWDLYFINKGLLLSKMPEQVENNIRDMVYFVNTLGYVPNSSFSHMRNRTQPPVLTLCVWDLYQYTKDKNIIIKYIEIFFI
;
A
#
# COMPACT_ATOMS: atom_id res chain seq x y z
N MET A 1 2.37 10.46 -29.76
CA MET A 1 3.09 11.41 -28.88
C MET A 1 3.15 10.82 -27.49
N LYS A 2 4.34 10.56 -26.98
CA LYS A 2 4.49 10.09 -25.60
C LYS A 2 4.02 11.18 -24.64
N ASN A 3 3.20 10.78 -23.67
CA ASN A 3 2.74 11.70 -22.62
C ASN A 3 3.87 11.85 -21.58
N LYS A 4 4.52 13.01 -21.56
CA LYS A 4 5.63 13.31 -20.64
C LYS A 4 5.27 13.12 -19.17
N ILE A 5 4.01 13.31 -18.81
CA ILE A 5 3.54 13.11 -17.43
C ILE A 5 3.53 11.62 -17.08
N LEU A 6 3.02 10.78 -17.98
CA LEU A 6 3.00 9.34 -17.77
C LEU A 6 4.42 8.76 -17.73
N ASP A 7 5.30 9.19 -18.63
CA ASP A 7 6.71 8.78 -18.63
C ASP A 7 7.36 9.14 -17.28
N PHE A 8 7.15 10.37 -16.79
CA PHE A 8 7.66 10.82 -15.49
C PHE A 8 7.13 9.95 -14.34
N ILE A 9 5.85 9.64 -14.33
CA ILE A 9 5.23 8.80 -13.30
C ILE A 9 5.87 7.41 -13.30
N GLU A 10 5.97 6.77 -14.47
CA GLU A 10 6.55 5.43 -14.61
C GLU A 10 8.02 5.39 -14.18
N GLU A 11 8.82 6.39 -14.55
CA GLU A 11 10.23 6.50 -14.16
C GLU A 11 10.41 6.73 -12.66
N ASN A 12 9.44 7.31 -11.97
CA ASN A 12 9.58 7.67 -10.55
C ASN A 12 8.96 6.67 -9.58
N TRP A 13 8.06 5.77 -10.01
CA TRP A 13 7.54 4.73 -9.12
C TRP A 13 8.61 3.95 -8.36
N PRO A 14 9.70 3.46 -9.02
CA PRO A 14 10.74 2.70 -8.32
C PRO A 14 11.43 3.48 -7.20
N LYS A 15 11.48 4.80 -7.30
CA LYS A 15 12.10 5.67 -6.29
C LYS A 15 11.27 5.84 -5.03
N THR A 16 9.97 5.53 -5.09
CA THR A 16 9.05 5.59 -3.95
C THR A 16 8.95 4.27 -3.20
N ILE A 17 9.49 3.18 -3.76
CA ILE A 17 9.41 1.84 -3.16
C ILE A 17 10.56 1.64 -2.19
N VAL A 18 10.24 1.45 -0.92
CA VAL A 18 11.17 1.16 0.16
C VAL A 18 11.26 -0.34 0.33
N LYS A 19 12.41 -0.94 -0.01
CA LYS A 19 12.58 -2.40 -0.08
C LYS A 19 13.16 -3.03 1.19
N ASP A 20 14.07 -2.35 1.85
CA ASP A 20 14.85 -2.91 2.94
C ASP A 20 14.55 -2.20 4.27
N SER A 21 13.26 -2.12 4.63
CA SER A 21 12.86 -1.58 5.91
C SER A 21 13.01 -2.64 7.00
N GLU A 22 13.63 -2.27 8.11
CA GLU A 22 13.67 -3.10 9.32
C GLU A 22 12.31 -3.17 10.03
N GLU A 23 11.40 -2.25 9.69
CA GLU A 23 10.11 -2.09 10.37
C GLU A 23 9.00 -2.95 9.78
N LEU A 24 9.07 -3.27 8.47
CA LEU A 24 8.01 -3.95 7.74
C LEU A 24 8.57 -5.09 6.88
N PRO A 25 7.82 -6.22 6.79
CA PRO A 25 8.31 -7.43 6.12
C PRO A 25 8.28 -7.36 4.59
N TYR A 26 7.51 -6.43 4.02
CA TYR A 26 7.36 -6.31 2.57
C TYR A 26 7.77 -4.93 2.07
N PRO A 27 8.18 -4.81 0.79
CA PRO A 27 8.39 -3.49 0.18
C PRO A 27 7.12 -2.66 0.21
N TYR A 28 7.19 -1.44 0.70
CA TYR A 28 6.06 -0.53 0.70
C TYR A 28 6.34 0.72 -0.12
N THR A 29 5.29 1.40 -0.55
CA THR A 29 5.38 2.63 -1.34
C THR A 29 5.23 3.83 -0.41
N SER A 30 6.24 4.69 -0.37
CA SER A 30 6.17 5.97 0.34
C SER A 30 5.46 7.03 -0.51
N PRO A 31 4.82 8.03 0.11
CA PRO A 31 4.10 9.06 -0.64
C PRO A 31 4.99 10.06 -1.37
N ASN A 32 6.30 10.03 -1.13
CA ASN A 32 7.25 10.98 -1.72
C ASN A 32 8.61 10.33 -1.95
N THR A 33 9.39 10.84 -2.90
CA THR A 33 10.74 10.34 -3.20
C THR A 33 11.82 10.85 -2.26
N ASN A 34 11.59 11.98 -1.56
CA ASN A 34 12.60 12.66 -0.74
C ASN A 34 12.19 12.85 0.72
N MET A 35 10.89 13.05 0.95
CA MET A 35 10.33 13.26 2.30
C MET A 35 9.26 12.18 2.55
N PHE A 36 8.88 12.01 3.82
CA PHE A 36 7.85 11.03 4.16
C PHE A 36 8.19 9.62 3.64
N SER A 37 9.43 9.19 3.85
CA SER A 37 9.94 7.90 3.37
C SER A 37 9.41 6.68 4.14
N ASN A 38 8.47 6.87 5.03
CA ASN A 38 7.85 5.82 5.82
C ASN A 38 6.54 5.33 5.18
N PHE A 39 6.00 4.25 5.72
CA PHE A 39 4.66 3.80 5.44
C PHE A 39 3.64 4.77 6.03
N TYR A 40 2.64 5.18 5.23
CA TYR A 40 1.50 5.99 5.65
C TYR A 40 0.20 5.34 5.17
N TYR A 41 -0.75 5.10 6.09
CA TYR A 41 -1.87 4.21 5.86
C TYR A 41 -2.81 4.68 4.74
N TRP A 42 -3.51 5.79 4.90
CA TRP A 42 -4.54 6.16 3.93
C TRP A 42 -3.97 6.69 2.60
N ASP A 43 -2.75 7.23 2.62
CA ASP A 43 -2.04 7.61 1.41
C ASP A 43 -1.92 6.43 0.44
N LEU A 44 -1.71 5.23 0.97
CA LEU A 44 -1.58 4.01 0.17
C LEU A 44 -2.85 3.65 -0.59
N TYR A 45 -4.02 4.08 -0.16
CA TYR A 45 -5.25 3.87 -0.92
C TYR A 45 -5.17 4.58 -2.28
N PHE A 46 -4.74 5.83 -2.30
CA PHE A 46 -4.58 6.61 -3.53
C PHE A 46 -3.37 6.17 -4.34
N ILE A 47 -2.26 5.87 -3.67
CA ILE A 47 -1.04 5.32 -4.29
C ILE A 47 -1.35 4.01 -5.00
N ASN A 48 -2.09 3.10 -4.37
CA ASN A 48 -2.48 1.82 -4.95
C ASN A 48 -3.31 2.01 -6.24
N LYS A 49 -4.18 2.98 -6.30
CA LYS A 49 -4.92 3.30 -7.55
C LYS A 49 -3.96 3.71 -8.67
N GLY A 50 -2.98 4.54 -8.37
CA GLY A 50 -1.94 4.92 -9.32
C GLY A 50 -1.08 3.73 -9.76
N LEU A 51 -0.67 2.88 -8.83
CA LEU A 51 0.08 1.66 -9.12
C LEU A 51 -0.68 0.70 -10.03
N LEU A 52 -1.98 0.52 -9.82
CA LEU A 52 -2.82 -0.31 -10.69
C LEU A 52 -2.93 0.28 -12.11
N LEU A 53 -3.07 1.60 -12.23
CA LEU A 53 -3.04 2.27 -13.53
C LEU A 53 -1.69 2.08 -14.24
N SER A 54 -0.60 1.99 -13.50
CA SER A 54 0.75 1.71 -14.02
C SER A 54 1.06 0.21 -14.14
N LYS A 55 0.06 -0.65 -13.99
CA LYS A 55 0.17 -2.12 -14.11
C LYS A 55 1.17 -2.76 -13.14
N MET A 56 1.13 -2.31 -11.88
CA MET A 56 1.99 -2.78 -10.80
C MET A 56 1.18 -3.43 -9.64
N PRO A 57 0.36 -4.47 -9.92
CA PRO A 57 -0.49 -5.08 -8.89
C PRO A 57 0.31 -5.78 -7.78
N GLU A 58 1.51 -6.28 -8.08
CA GLU A 58 2.36 -6.92 -7.08
C GLU A 58 2.79 -5.94 -5.98
N GLN A 59 3.11 -4.70 -6.35
CA GLN A 59 3.45 -3.69 -5.36
C GLN A 59 2.23 -3.28 -4.52
N VAL A 60 1.05 -3.24 -5.13
CA VAL A 60 -0.21 -3.02 -4.39
C VAL A 60 -0.42 -4.13 -3.36
N GLU A 61 -0.19 -5.38 -3.74
CA GLU A 61 -0.32 -6.49 -2.80
C GLU A 61 0.72 -6.40 -1.67
N ASN A 62 1.95 -5.99 -1.96
CA ASN A 62 2.96 -5.75 -0.92
C ASN A 62 2.51 -4.69 0.09
N ASN A 63 1.95 -3.59 -0.38
CA ASN A 63 1.38 -2.55 0.48
C ASN A 63 0.26 -3.11 1.38
N ILE A 64 -0.63 -3.94 0.82
CA ILE A 64 -1.70 -4.61 1.57
C ILE A 64 -1.12 -5.58 2.61
N ARG A 65 -0.11 -6.36 2.26
CA ARG A 65 0.55 -7.30 3.18
C ARG A 65 1.12 -6.59 4.41
N ASP A 66 1.70 -5.41 4.23
CA ASP A 66 2.20 -4.61 5.35
C ASP A 66 1.07 -4.04 6.21
N MET A 67 -0.05 -3.65 5.61
CA MET A 67 -1.25 -3.28 6.38
C MET A 67 -1.76 -4.45 7.22
N VAL A 68 -1.82 -5.65 6.64
CA VAL A 68 -2.23 -6.89 7.33
C VAL A 68 -1.24 -7.26 8.43
N TYR A 69 0.05 -7.08 8.19
CA TYR A 69 1.07 -7.27 9.23
C TYR A 69 0.79 -6.39 10.45
N PHE A 70 0.46 -5.13 10.27
CA PHE A 70 0.09 -4.24 11.37
C PHE A 70 -1.19 -4.70 12.09
N VAL A 71 -2.21 -5.12 11.35
CA VAL A 71 -3.43 -5.68 11.98
C VAL A 71 -3.09 -6.89 12.85
N ASN A 72 -2.24 -7.78 12.37
CA ASN A 72 -1.84 -8.99 13.09
C ASN A 72 -0.94 -8.71 14.30
N THR A 73 -0.15 -7.65 14.28
CA THR A 73 0.81 -7.32 15.34
C THR A 73 0.31 -6.28 16.32
N LEU A 74 -0.47 -5.30 15.87
CA LEU A 74 -0.97 -4.19 16.68
C LEU A 74 -2.50 -4.24 16.91
N GLY A 75 -3.23 -5.02 16.11
CA GLY A 75 -4.69 -5.04 16.13
C GLY A 75 -5.33 -3.95 15.25
N TYR A 76 -4.54 -3.10 14.62
CA TYR A 76 -4.99 -2.01 13.74
C TYR A 76 -3.86 -1.60 12.80
N VAL A 77 -4.20 -0.85 11.73
CA VAL A 77 -3.18 -0.23 10.89
C VAL A 77 -2.89 1.17 11.44
N PRO A 78 -1.64 1.45 11.84
CA PRO A 78 -1.29 2.76 12.40
C PRO A 78 -1.25 3.85 11.33
N ASN A 79 -1.27 5.10 11.76
CA ASN A 79 -1.11 6.27 10.89
C ASN A 79 0.13 6.16 10.01
N SER A 80 1.24 5.71 10.60
CA SER A 80 2.53 5.55 9.94
C SER A 80 3.35 4.46 10.63
N SER A 81 4.36 3.94 9.94
CA SER A 81 5.37 3.06 10.53
C SER A 81 6.26 3.76 11.55
N PHE A 82 6.32 5.10 11.56
CA PHE A 82 7.00 5.86 12.60
C PHE A 82 6.50 5.50 14.00
N SER A 83 7.42 5.23 14.92
CA SER A 83 7.08 4.80 16.28
C SER A 83 6.14 5.77 17.02
N HIS A 84 6.37 7.08 16.89
CA HIS A 84 5.55 8.11 17.54
C HIS A 84 4.19 8.35 16.87
N MET A 85 3.93 7.75 15.70
CA MET A 85 2.65 7.80 14.99
C MET A 85 1.87 6.47 15.07
N ARG A 86 2.37 5.50 15.83
CA ARG A 86 1.71 4.20 15.99
C ARG A 86 0.61 4.20 17.05
N ASN A 87 0.45 5.27 17.80
CA ASN A 87 -0.61 5.43 18.80
C ASN A 87 -1.95 5.90 18.22
N ARG A 88 -2.06 6.00 16.91
CA ARG A 88 -3.26 6.46 16.20
C ARG A 88 -3.35 5.82 14.83
N THR A 89 -4.55 5.79 14.28
CA THR A 89 -4.84 5.31 12.92
C THR A 89 -5.33 6.45 12.02
N GLN A 90 -5.59 6.12 10.77
CA GLN A 90 -6.20 6.99 9.76
C GLN A 90 -7.51 6.36 9.28
N PRO A 91 -8.30 6.99 8.36
CA PRO A 91 -9.50 6.39 7.83
C PRO A 91 -9.27 4.96 7.33
N PRO A 92 -10.17 4.00 7.65
CA PRO A 92 -9.97 2.57 7.40
C PRO A 92 -10.17 2.24 5.91
N VAL A 93 -9.08 2.12 5.18
CA VAL A 93 -9.09 1.88 3.72
C VAL A 93 -8.60 0.48 3.31
N LEU A 94 -8.19 -0.36 4.25
CA LEU A 94 -7.59 -1.66 3.94
C LEU A 94 -8.52 -2.56 3.12
N THR A 95 -9.79 -2.66 3.49
CA THR A 95 -10.75 -3.47 2.74
C THR A 95 -10.99 -2.93 1.32
N LEU A 96 -10.96 -1.60 1.17
CA LEU A 96 -11.06 -0.96 -0.14
C LEU A 96 -9.83 -1.25 -1.01
N CYS A 97 -8.64 -1.28 -0.42
CA CYS A 97 -7.41 -1.65 -1.12
C CYS A 97 -7.47 -3.11 -1.63
N VAL A 98 -7.94 -4.03 -0.80
CA VAL A 98 -8.14 -5.44 -1.20
C VAL A 98 -9.17 -5.55 -2.33
N TRP A 99 -10.27 -4.82 -2.21
CA TRP A 99 -11.33 -4.80 -3.23
C TRP A 99 -10.81 -4.26 -4.57
N ASP A 100 -10.08 -3.15 -4.56
CA ASP A 100 -9.48 -2.56 -5.76
C ASP A 100 -8.52 -3.54 -6.44
N LEU A 101 -7.68 -4.22 -5.67
CA LEU A 101 -6.76 -5.24 -6.19
C LEU A 101 -7.54 -6.40 -6.84
N TYR A 102 -8.59 -6.88 -6.18
CA TYR A 102 -9.46 -7.90 -6.74
C TYR A 102 -10.13 -7.43 -8.05
N GLN A 103 -10.68 -6.23 -8.07
CA GLN A 103 -11.31 -5.66 -9.28
C GLN A 103 -10.34 -5.58 -10.46
N TYR A 104 -9.08 -5.31 -10.18
CA TYR A 104 -8.03 -5.26 -11.20
C TYR A 104 -7.63 -6.65 -11.69
N THR A 105 -7.33 -7.58 -10.77
CA THR A 105 -6.81 -8.91 -11.10
C THR A 105 -7.89 -9.89 -11.52
N LYS A 106 -9.14 -9.71 -11.05
CA LYS A 106 -10.24 -10.67 -11.13
C LYS A 106 -9.92 -12.05 -10.51
N ASP A 107 -8.88 -12.09 -9.68
CA ASP A 107 -8.46 -13.30 -8.98
C ASP A 107 -9.20 -13.42 -7.64
N LYS A 108 -10.12 -14.37 -7.56
CA LYS A 108 -10.91 -14.65 -6.35
C LYS A 108 -10.03 -15.05 -5.16
N ASN A 109 -8.82 -15.56 -5.39
CA ASN A 109 -7.90 -15.91 -4.32
C ASN A 109 -7.47 -14.68 -3.50
N ILE A 110 -7.49 -13.49 -4.08
CA ILE A 110 -7.24 -12.24 -3.34
C ILE A 110 -8.29 -12.06 -2.24
N ILE A 111 -9.56 -12.24 -2.55
CA ILE A 111 -10.64 -12.12 -1.56
C ILE A 111 -10.52 -13.23 -0.50
N ILE A 112 -10.28 -14.47 -0.92
CA ILE A 112 -10.16 -15.63 0.00
C ILE A 112 -9.00 -15.40 0.97
N LYS A 113 -7.85 -14.95 0.45
CA LYS A 113 -6.63 -14.70 1.24
C LYS A 113 -6.82 -13.63 2.32
N TYR A 114 -7.61 -12.59 2.04
CA TYR A 114 -7.78 -11.45 2.93
C TYR A 114 -9.20 -11.36 3.52
N ILE A 115 -10.03 -12.41 3.40
CA ILE A 115 -11.43 -12.37 3.81
C ILE A 115 -11.64 -12.03 5.29
N GLU A 116 -10.74 -12.44 6.15
CA GLU A 116 -10.82 -12.18 7.60
C GLU A 116 -10.80 -10.68 7.92
N ILE A 117 -10.14 -9.88 7.08
CA ILE A 117 -10.07 -8.43 7.24
C ILE A 117 -11.44 -7.76 7.16
N PHE A 118 -12.37 -8.34 6.37
CA PHE A 118 -13.71 -7.80 6.19
C PHE A 118 -14.60 -7.94 7.42
N PHE A 119 -14.15 -8.70 8.42
CA PHE A 119 -14.88 -8.98 9.67
C PHE A 119 -14.22 -8.39 10.93
N ILE A 120 -13.19 -7.59 10.76
CA ILE A 120 -12.48 -6.92 11.87
C ILE A 120 -13.19 -5.62 12.26
#